data_4c95ae4c89b6acda2e1181d609aec348
#
_entry.id   4c95ae4c89b6acda2e1181d609aec348
#
_cell.length_a   1.000
_cell.length_b   1.000
_cell.length_c   1.000
_cell.angle_alpha   90.00
_cell.angle_beta   90.00
_cell.angle_gamma   90.00
#
_symmetry.space_group_name_H-M   'P 1'
#
loop_
_entity.id
_entity.type
_entity.pdbx_description
1 polymer ?
#
loop_
_entity_poly.entity_id
_entity_poly.type
_entity_poly.pdbx_seq_one_letter_code
_entity_poly.pdbx_strand_id
1 'polypeptide(L)'
;MERLHFVTLSYDDYSNYFKGKVNVSIVLTMNAPRERYENVFKEKIINDLRLLKNLNGDMKIIAACDTLQVNDYSKYNMGSFNEEHKKKVNAEVFPEDLKEAFKLGESIC
;
A
#
# COMPACT_ATOMS: atom_id res chain seq x y z
N MET A 1 -4.46 -14.37 -2.91
CA MET A 1 -5.49 -13.95 -1.95
C MET A 1 -6.67 -14.92 -1.88
N GLU A 2 -7.25 -15.32 -2.98
CA GLU A 2 -8.40 -16.25 -3.01
C GLU A 2 -8.11 -17.58 -2.32
N ARG A 3 -6.94 -18.18 -2.58
CA ARG A 3 -6.55 -19.44 -1.92
C ARG A 3 -6.43 -19.30 -0.40
N LEU A 4 -5.90 -18.18 0.07
CA LEU A 4 -5.80 -17.89 1.50
C LEU A 4 -7.21 -17.78 2.12
N HIS A 5 -8.12 -17.11 1.44
CA HIS A 5 -9.51 -17.01 1.86
C HIS A 5 -10.17 -18.39 1.94
N PHE A 6 -9.98 -19.22 0.91
CA PHE A 6 -10.55 -20.57 0.83
C PHE A 6 -10.11 -21.45 2.01
N VAL A 7 -8.84 -21.39 2.41
CA VAL A 7 -8.32 -22.24 3.50
C VAL A 7 -8.58 -21.70 4.91
N THR A 8 -8.98 -20.42 5.03
CA THR A 8 -9.22 -19.78 6.33
C THR A 8 -10.68 -19.60 6.67
N LEU A 9 -11.60 -19.74 5.71
CA LEU A 9 -13.02 -19.47 5.89
C LEU A 9 -13.87 -20.77 5.81
N SER A 10 -14.79 -20.93 6.77
CA SER A 10 -15.83 -21.94 6.68
C SER A 10 -16.91 -21.51 5.69
N TYR A 11 -17.29 -22.41 4.79
CA TYR A 11 -18.42 -22.18 3.89
C TYR A 11 -19.77 -22.61 4.47
N ASP A 12 -19.78 -23.21 5.66
CA ASP A 12 -21.02 -23.53 6.35
C ASP A 12 -21.65 -22.29 7.01
N ASP A 13 -20.83 -21.51 7.72
CA ASP A 13 -21.28 -20.36 8.51
C ASP A 13 -20.43 -19.11 8.29
N TYR A 14 -19.48 -19.15 7.35
CA TYR A 14 -18.52 -18.08 7.05
C TYR A 14 -17.63 -17.67 8.24
N SER A 15 -17.44 -18.57 9.20
CA SER A 15 -16.51 -18.36 10.30
C SER A 15 -15.05 -18.56 9.86
N ASN A 16 -14.13 -17.96 10.61
CA ASN A 16 -12.70 -18.05 10.35
C ASN A 16 -12.08 -19.27 11.05
N TYR A 17 -11.52 -20.18 10.26
CA TYR A 17 -10.80 -21.35 10.79
C TYR A 17 -9.41 -21.03 11.37
N PHE A 18 -8.78 -19.99 10.90
CA PHE A 18 -7.42 -19.67 11.31
C PHE A 18 -7.40 -19.19 12.76
N LYS A 19 -6.69 -19.87 13.62
CA LYS A 19 -6.59 -19.59 15.07
C LYS A 19 -5.31 -18.87 15.45
N GLY A 20 -4.38 -18.75 14.53
CA GLY A 20 -3.13 -18.03 14.75
C GLY A 20 -3.30 -16.51 14.65
N LYS A 21 -2.20 -15.78 14.77
CA LYS A 21 -2.15 -14.34 14.61
C LYS A 21 -0.97 -13.99 13.70
N VAL A 22 -1.25 -13.29 12.60
CA VAL A 22 -0.23 -12.75 11.70
C VAL A 22 -0.50 -11.28 11.47
N ASN A 23 0.46 -10.44 11.81
CA ASN A 23 0.41 -9.01 11.48
C ASN A 23 0.80 -8.81 10.01
N VAL A 24 0.08 -7.93 9.32
CA VAL A 24 0.30 -7.66 7.90
C VAL A 24 0.69 -6.21 7.72
N SER A 25 1.77 -5.98 6.98
CA SER A 25 2.20 -4.64 6.60
C SER A 25 2.32 -4.56 5.09
N ILE A 26 1.76 -3.50 4.52
CA ILE A 26 1.71 -3.28 3.08
C ILE A 26 2.40 -1.97 2.78
N VAL A 27 3.36 -2.02 1.87
CA VAL A 27 4.05 -0.85 1.37
C VAL A 27 3.67 -0.67 -0.10
N LEU A 28 3.13 0.47 -0.42
CA LEU A 28 2.68 0.82 -1.76
C LEU A 28 3.50 1.99 -2.30
N THR A 29 3.80 1.95 -3.59
CA THR A 29 4.34 3.11 -4.32
C THR A 29 3.40 3.42 -5.48
N MET A 30 3.14 4.69 -5.73
CA MET A 30 2.26 5.09 -6.82
C MET A 30 2.64 6.46 -7.39
N ASN A 31 2.30 6.66 -8.66
CA ASN A 31 2.49 7.96 -9.32
C ASN A 31 1.37 8.96 -9.00
N ALA A 32 0.25 8.49 -8.44
CA ALA A 32 -0.86 9.36 -8.08
C ALA A 32 -0.51 10.27 -6.89
N PRO A 33 -1.03 11.52 -6.87
CA PRO A 33 -0.87 12.39 -5.71
C PRO A 33 -1.53 11.84 -4.46
N ARG A 34 -1.04 12.27 -3.29
CA ARG A 34 -1.57 11.86 -1.98
C ARG A 34 -3.09 12.08 -1.86
N GLU A 35 -3.57 13.20 -2.34
CA GLU A 35 -5.00 13.53 -2.33
C GLU A 35 -5.83 12.48 -3.09
N ARG A 36 -5.37 12.07 -4.26
CA ARG A 36 -6.07 11.04 -5.04
C ARG A 36 -6.00 9.67 -4.37
N TYR A 37 -4.89 9.34 -3.73
CA TYR A 37 -4.78 8.13 -2.92
C TYR A 37 -5.83 8.12 -1.80
N GLU A 38 -5.88 9.19 -1.00
CA GLU A 38 -6.82 9.28 0.13
C GLU A 38 -8.30 9.25 -0.30
N ASN A 39 -8.64 9.88 -1.42
CA ASN A 39 -10.03 10.04 -1.86
C ASN A 39 -10.56 8.88 -2.72
N VAL A 40 -9.69 8.18 -3.43
CA VAL A 40 -10.09 7.18 -4.44
C VAL A 40 -9.51 5.81 -4.15
N PHE A 41 -8.21 5.70 -3.97
CA PHE A 41 -7.53 4.40 -3.96
C PHE A 41 -7.51 3.72 -2.59
N LYS A 42 -7.42 4.47 -1.50
CA LYS A 42 -7.26 3.93 -0.16
C LYS A 42 -8.38 2.97 0.23
N GLU A 43 -9.61 3.39 0.06
CA GLU A 43 -10.78 2.58 0.38
C GLU A 43 -10.86 1.31 -0.46
N LYS A 44 -10.59 1.44 -1.76
CA LYS A 44 -10.56 0.30 -2.67
C LYS A 44 -9.48 -0.70 -2.26
N ILE A 45 -8.28 -0.23 -1.96
CA ILE A 45 -7.17 -1.09 -1.51
C ILE A 45 -7.53 -1.79 -0.21
N ILE A 46 -8.09 -1.08 0.76
CA ILE A 46 -8.55 -1.66 2.03
C ILE A 46 -9.60 -2.75 1.79
N ASN A 47 -10.54 -2.53 0.88
CA ASN A 47 -11.54 -3.52 0.51
C ASN A 47 -10.93 -4.75 -0.15
N ASP A 48 -9.99 -4.56 -1.07
CA ASP A 48 -9.32 -5.67 -1.76
C ASP A 48 -8.50 -6.53 -0.78
N LEU A 49 -8.00 -5.92 0.29
CA LEU A 49 -7.16 -6.56 1.30
C LEU A 49 -7.93 -7.05 2.53
N ARG A 50 -9.25 -6.87 2.57
CA ARG A 50 -10.07 -7.21 3.74
C ARG A 50 -9.95 -8.66 4.19
N LEU A 51 -9.65 -9.58 3.26
CA LEU A 51 -9.49 -10.99 3.56
C LEU A 51 -8.30 -11.28 4.47
N LEU A 52 -7.31 -10.39 4.50
CA LEU A 52 -6.16 -10.49 5.39
C LEU A 52 -6.54 -10.33 6.87
N LYS A 53 -7.73 -9.80 7.17
CA LYS A 53 -8.28 -9.78 8.53
C LYS A 53 -8.48 -11.18 9.11
N ASN A 54 -8.64 -12.18 8.27
CA ASN A 54 -8.74 -13.58 8.71
C ASN A 54 -7.44 -14.10 9.35
N LEU A 55 -6.34 -13.37 9.21
CA LEU A 55 -5.08 -13.69 9.90
C LEU A 55 -5.04 -13.17 11.34
N ASN A 56 -6.09 -12.50 11.81
CA ASN A 56 -6.33 -12.07 13.20
C ASN A 56 -5.32 -11.06 13.76
N GLY A 57 -4.41 -10.56 12.94
CA GLY A 57 -3.40 -9.58 13.34
C GLY A 57 -3.75 -8.15 12.92
N ASP A 58 -2.86 -7.23 13.23
CA ASP A 58 -2.95 -5.84 12.81
C ASP A 58 -2.56 -5.71 11.35
N MET A 59 -3.19 -4.76 10.66
CA MET A 59 -2.84 -4.41 9.29
C MET A 59 -2.39 -2.95 9.23
N LYS A 60 -1.20 -2.72 8.68
CA LYS A 60 -0.65 -1.38 8.46
C LYS A 60 -0.40 -1.17 6.98
N ILE A 61 -0.70 0.04 6.50
CA ILE A 61 -0.47 0.43 5.10
C ILE A 61 0.36 1.71 5.10
N ILE A 62 1.46 1.68 4.34
CA ILE A 62 2.29 2.84 4.03
C ILE A 62 2.20 3.07 2.53
N ALA A 63 1.90 4.29 2.11
CA ALA A 63 1.82 4.66 0.71
C ALA A 63 2.76 5.82 0.39
N ALA A 64 3.75 5.57 -0.45
CA ALA A 64 4.56 6.59 -1.08
C ALA A 64 3.85 7.06 -2.34
N CYS A 65 3.37 8.30 -2.33
CA CYS A 65 2.57 8.88 -3.40
C CYS A 65 3.40 9.85 -4.25
N ASP A 66 2.92 10.14 -5.45
CA ASP A 66 3.54 11.10 -6.38
C ASP A 66 5.01 10.76 -6.70
N THR A 67 5.32 9.48 -6.79
CA THR A 67 6.67 9.00 -7.01
C THR A 67 7.13 9.22 -8.46
N LEU A 68 8.44 9.43 -8.64
CA LEU A 68 9.05 9.48 -9.98
C LEU A 68 8.92 8.10 -10.65
N GLN A 69 8.49 8.11 -11.91
CA GLN A 69 8.36 6.87 -12.70
C GLN A 69 9.51 6.70 -13.68
N VAL A 70 10.07 7.79 -14.17
CA VAL A 70 11.17 7.82 -15.14
C VAL A 70 12.11 8.97 -14.81
N ASN A 71 13.35 8.87 -15.28
CA ASN A 71 14.37 9.91 -15.05
C ASN A 71 14.16 11.15 -15.92
N ASP A 72 13.57 10.97 -17.10
CA ASP A 72 13.36 12.04 -18.08
C ASP A 72 11.98 11.89 -18.73
N TYR A 73 11.03 12.70 -18.29
CA TYR A 73 9.65 12.69 -18.77
C TYR A 73 9.50 13.20 -20.20
N SER A 74 10.48 13.96 -20.72
CA SER A 74 10.44 14.46 -22.10
C SER A 74 10.52 13.37 -23.15
N LYS A 75 11.02 12.20 -22.80
CA LYS A 75 11.15 11.03 -23.69
C LYS A 75 9.85 10.24 -23.85
N TYR A 76 8.80 10.56 -23.08
CA TYR A 76 7.55 9.81 -23.04
C TYR A 76 6.34 10.73 -23.13
N ASN A 77 5.21 10.21 -23.55
CA ASN A 77 3.93 10.92 -23.56
C ASN A 77 3.32 10.98 -22.15
N MET A 78 3.93 11.75 -21.26
CA MET A 78 3.55 11.84 -19.85
C MET A 78 3.14 13.28 -19.44
N GLY A 79 2.55 14.04 -20.36
CA GLY A 79 2.17 15.44 -20.13
C GLY A 79 1.10 15.67 -19.05
N SER A 80 0.39 14.63 -18.63
CA SER A 80 -0.55 14.71 -17.49
C SER A 80 0.13 14.69 -16.13
N PHE A 81 1.43 14.41 -16.07
CA PHE A 81 2.22 14.39 -14.84
C PHE A 81 3.02 15.66 -14.67
N ASN A 82 3.09 16.18 -13.46
CA ASN A 82 3.91 17.32 -13.11
C ASN A 82 5.31 16.85 -12.67
N GLU A 83 6.26 16.88 -13.59
CA GLU A 83 7.63 16.42 -13.34
C GLU A 83 8.33 17.21 -12.24
N GLU A 84 8.19 18.54 -12.22
CA GLU A 84 8.82 19.40 -11.20
C GLU A 84 8.30 19.07 -9.80
N HIS A 85 6.99 18.91 -9.66
CA HIS A 85 6.37 18.52 -8.41
C HIS A 85 6.84 17.13 -7.95
N LYS A 86 6.94 16.19 -8.88
CA LYS A 86 7.44 14.84 -8.57
C LYS A 86 8.91 14.84 -8.13
N LYS A 87 9.74 15.64 -8.74
CA LYS A 87 11.14 15.82 -8.31
C LYS A 87 11.24 16.42 -6.92
N LYS A 88 10.39 17.40 -6.61
CA LYS A 88 10.31 17.99 -5.29
C LYS A 88 9.86 16.97 -4.24
N VAL A 89 8.82 16.20 -4.53
CA VAL A 89 8.35 15.12 -3.64
C VAL A 89 9.44 14.08 -3.43
N ASN A 90 10.15 13.68 -4.48
CA ASN A 90 11.27 12.73 -4.38
C ASN A 90 12.39 13.24 -3.47
N ALA A 91 12.66 14.53 -3.48
CA ALA A 91 13.73 15.14 -2.66
C ALA A 91 13.30 15.39 -1.21
N GLU A 92 12.05 15.77 -0.95
CA GLU A 92 11.58 16.26 0.34
C GLU A 92 10.66 15.28 1.08
N VAL A 93 9.79 14.55 0.37
CA VAL A 93 8.77 13.67 0.96
C VAL A 93 9.18 12.21 0.93
N PHE A 94 9.69 11.72 -0.16
CA PHE A 94 10.07 10.32 -0.31
C PHE A 94 11.10 9.83 0.73
N PRO A 95 12.09 10.64 1.15
CA PRO A 95 12.97 10.26 2.25
C PRO A 95 12.25 10.00 3.56
N GLU A 96 11.16 10.74 3.84
CA GLU A 96 10.34 10.50 5.04
C GLU A 96 9.51 9.22 4.91
N ASP A 97 8.99 8.93 3.72
CA ASP A 97 8.31 7.66 3.42
C ASP A 97 9.26 6.46 3.64
N LEU A 98 10.52 6.60 3.23
CA LEU A 98 11.54 5.58 3.46
C LEU A 98 11.83 5.38 4.96
N LYS A 99 11.91 6.45 5.73
CA LYS A 99 12.10 6.37 7.19
C LYS A 99 10.90 5.68 7.86
N GLU A 100 9.70 5.99 7.43
CA GLU A 100 8.49 5.38 7.95
C GLU A 100 8.47 3.88 7.65
N ALA A 101 8.80 3.49 6.43
CA ALA A 101 8.91 2.09 6.04
C ALA A 101 10.01 1.35 6.83
N PHE A 102 11.14 2.01 7.06
CA PHE A 102 12.22 1.45 7.88
C PHE A 102 11.78 1.20 9.32
N LYS A 103 11.14 2.19 9.96
CA LYS A 103 10.59 2.04 11.31
C LYS A 103 9.56 0.92 11.41
N LEU A 104 8.72 0.79 10.38
CA LEU A 104 7.77 -0.31 10.31
C LEU A 104 8.49 -1.66 10.28
N GLY A 105 9.54 -1.79 9.47
CA GLY A 105 10.38 -2.98 9.42
C GLY A 105 11.01 -3.32 10.78
N GLU A 106 11.56 -2.33 11.47
CA GLU A 106 12.11 -2.51 12.83
C GLU A 106 11.04 -3.00 13.82
N SER A 107 9.80 -2.55 13.69
CA SER A 107 8.71 -2.93 14.60
C SER A 107 8.25 -4.39 14.43
N ILE A 108 8.59 -5.03 13.31
CA ILE A 108 8.22 -6.42 12.99
C ILE A 108 9.25 -7.42 13.57
N CYS A 109 10.47 -6.98 13.74
CA CYS A 109 11.57 -7.83 14.24
C CYS A 109 11.60 -7.89 15.80
#